data_689486d3dc06ad8b7b6854b41ebbddd9
#
_entry.id   689486d3dc06ad8b7b6854b41ebbddd9
#
_cell.length_a   1.000
_cell.length_b   1.000
_cell.length_c   1.000
_cell.angle_alpha   90.00
_cell.angle_beta   90.00
_cell.angle_gamma   90.00
#
_symmetry.space_group_name_H-M   'P 1'
#
loop_
_entity.id
_entity.type
_entity.pdbx_description
1 polymer ?
#
loop_
_entity_poly.entity_id
_entity_poly.type
_entity_poly.pdbx_seq_one_letter_code
_entity_poly.pdbx_strand_id
1 'polypeptide(L)'
;EINAPLSEYGGPSGWNDPDMLVVGIGGKSMSIGYESEGCTHEQYKSHFALWCMMASPLLCGNDVRSMNDSTLQVLLDRDLIAINQDVLGKQAERSIRADHYDIWVKPLADGRKAVACFNRADTPRTIELNSKTVEDLSLEQVYSLDSRSMENAANNIMVDLAPYQCKVYICGKPKK
;
A
#
# COMPACT_ATOMS: atom_id res chain seq x y z
N GLU A 1 8.43 0.04 9.89
CA GLU A 1 9.21 1.26 10.14
C GLU A 1 10.68 1.14 9.71
N ILE A 2 11.32 0.00 9.93
CA ILE A 2 12.75 -0.22 9.63
C ILE A 2 13.04 -0.07 8.13
N ASN A 3 12.18 -0.61 7.27
CA ASN A 3 12.39 -0.61 5.82
C ASN A 3 12.03 0.72 5.12
N ALA A 4 11.37 1.65 5.80
CA ALA A 4 10.97 2.92 5.19
C ALA A 4 12.15 3.76 4.65
N PRO A 5 13.28 3.91 5.36
CA PRO A 5 14.43 4.67 4.87
C PRO A 5 15.36 3.88 3.95
N LEU A 6 15.03 2.63 3.60
CA LEU A 6 15.90 1.73 2.85
C LEU A 6 15.58 1.69 1.34
N SER A 7 14.88 2.69 0.81
CA SER A 7 14.46 2.71 -0.61
C SER A 7 15.65 2.64 -1.58
N GLU A 8 16.81 3.20 -1.21
CA GLU A 8 18.03 3.18 -2.02
C GLU A 8 18.68 1.79 -2.14
N TYR A 9 18.38 0.87 -1.22
CA TYR A 9 18.92 -0.50 -1.23
C TYR A 9 18.00 -1.50 -1.94
N GLY A 10 16.75 -1.11 -2.25
CA GLY A 10 15.79 -1.93 -2.98
C GLY A 10 15.92 -1.76 -4.49
N GLY A 11 15.87 -2.86 -5.24
CA GLY A 11 15.91 -2.83 -6.70
C GLY A 11 16.10 -4.21 -7.32
N PRO A 12 16.32 -4.29 -8.65
CA PRO A 12 16.44 -5.58 -9.35
C PRO A 12 17.58 -6.49 -8.88
N SER A 13 18.57 -5.94 -8.15
CA SER A 13 19.68 -6.72 -7.58
C SER A 13 19.41 -7.27 -6.19
N GLY A 14 18.31 -6.87 -5.54
CA GLY A 14 17.90 -7.32 -4.22
C GLY A 14 16.77 -6.45 -3.68
N TRP A 15 15.83 -7.06 -3.00
CA TRP A 15 14.64 -6.42 -2.47
C TRP A 15 14.71 -6.32 -0.95
N ASN A 16 14.22 -5.20 -0.40
CA ASN A 16 14.01 -5.11 1.05
C ASN A 16 12.87 -6.05 1.44
N ASP A 17 13.16 -6.94 2.38
CA ASP A 17 12.22 -7.95 2.85
C ASP A 17 11.76 -7.63 4.28
N PRO A 18 10.51 -7.20 4.49
CA PRO A 18 9.95 -6.95 5.80
C PRO A 18 9.31 -8.18 6.45
N ASP A 19 9.66 -9.38 5.99
CA ASP A 19 9.10 -10.68 6.39
C ASP A 19 7.80 -11.06 5.64
N MET A 20 7.24 -12.22 5.96
CA MET A 20 6.07 -12.79 5.31
C MET A 20 4.81 -11.94 5.48
N LEU A 21 3.89 -12.09 4.53
CA LEU A 21 2.55 -11.55 4.61
C LEU A 21 1.76 -12.26 5.72
N VAL A 22 1.12 -11.46 6.60
CA VAL A 22 0.25 -11.99 7.67
C VAL A 22 -1.23 -12.03 7.28
N VAL A 23 -1.55 -11.76 6.02
CA VAL A 23 -2.93 -11.76 5.52
C VAL A 23 -3.58 -13.14 5.72
N GLY A 24 -4.71 -13.17 6.40
CA GLY A 24 -5.47 -14.40 6.62
C GLY A 24 -4.94 -15.35 7.71
N ILE A 25 -3.91 -14.95 8.48
CA ILE A 25 -3.41 -15.76 9.61
C ILE A 25 -4.44 -15.85 10.75
N GLY A 26 -5.31 -14.83 10.90
CA GLY A 26 -6.41 -14.84 11.87
C GLY A 26 -5.95 -14.87 13.34
N GLY A 27 -4.80 -14.27 13.63
CA GLY A 27 -4.26 -14.21 15.00
C GLY A 27 -3.62 -15.49 15.50
N LYS A 28 -3.55 -16.53 14.67
CA LYS A 28 -2.85 -17.78 15.00
C LYS A 28 -1.37 -17.59 14.77
N SER A 29 -0.59 -17.58 15.84
CA SER A 29 0.86 -17.61 15.74
C SER A 29 1.32 -19.02 15.37
N MET A 30 2.30 -19.10 14.47
CA MET A 30 3.06 -20.35 14.22
C MET A 30 3.94 -20.69 15.45
N SER A 31 4.12 -19.77 16.37
CA SER A 31 4.84 -19.97 17.64
C SER A 31 3.88 -20.49 18.69
N ILE A 32 4.32 -21.50 19.41
CA ILE A 32 3.57 -22.26 20.39
C ILE A 32 2.81 -21.32 21.37
N GLY A 33 1.47 -21.40 21.36
CA GLY A 33 0.60 -20.93 22.44
C GLY A 33 0.24 -19.45 22.48
N TYR A 34 0.50 -18.68 21.43
CA TYR A 34 0.04 -17.30 21.36
C TYR A 34 -1.16 -17.17 20.42
N GLU A 35 -2.33 -16.92 20.97
CA GLU A 35 -3.53 -16.53 20.22
C GLU A 35 -3.79 -15.04 20.45
N SER A 36 -4.00 -14.30 19.38
CA SER A 36 -4.44 -12.92 19.40
C SER A 36 -5.74 -12.79 18.61
N GLU A 37 -6.42 -11.66 18.74
CA GLU A 37 -7.61 -11.38 17.92
C GLU A 37 -7.29 -11.29 16.42
N GLY A 38 -6.00 -11.21 16.07
CA GLY A 38 -5.53 -11.05 14.69
C GLY A 38 -5.75 -9.64 14.16
N CYS A 39 -5.63 -9.50 12.85
CA CYS A 39 -5.87 -8.24 12.16
C CYS A 39 -7.29 -8.20 11.59
N THR A 40 -7.88 -7.01 11.56
CA THR A 40 -9.13 -6.76 10.81
C THR A 40 -8.89 -6.88 9.30
N HIS A 41 -9.97 -6.99 8.52
CA HIS A 41 -9.87 -7.01 7.07
C HIS A 41 -9.18 -5.75 6.51
N GLU A 42 -9.49 -4.56 7.04
CA GLU A 42 -8.84 -3.32 6.63
C GLU A 42 -7.34 -3.29 6.97
N GLN A 43 -6.94 -3.84 8.10
CA GLN A 43 -5.53 -3.98 8.45
C GLN A 43 -4.81 -4.95 7.51
N TYR A 44 -5.44 -6.05 7.09
CA TYR A 44 -4.86 -6.96 6.09
C TYR A 44 -4.71 -6.29 4.72
N LYS A 45 -5.69 -5.51 4.27
CA LYS A 45 -5.60 -4.72 3.03
C LYS A 45 -4.46 -3.71 3.11
N SER A 46 -4.36 -2.98 4.22
CA SER A 46 -3.30 -1.99 4.45
C SER A 46 -1.91 -2.64 4.49
N HIS A 47 -1.79 -3.79 5.14
CA HIS A 47 -0.55 -4.56 5.18
C HIS A 47 -0.12 -4.99 3.77
N PHE A 48 -1.02 -5.59 2.99
CA PHE A 48 -0.73 -6.00 1.62
C PHE A 48 -0.36 -4.82 0.72
N ALA A 49 -1.10 -3.71 0.81
CA ALA A 49 -0.79 -2.49 0.07
C ALA A 49 0.60 -1.96 0.40
N LEU A 50 1.00 -1.97 1.69
CA LEU A 50 2.33 -1.52 2.10
C LEU A 50 3.44 -2.41 1.51
N TRP A 51 3.30 -3.74 1.53
CA TRP A 51 4.25 -4.66 0.89
C TRP A 51 4.36 -4.39 -0.61
N CYS A 52 3.23 -4.16 -1.28
CA CYS A 52 3.22 -3.82 -2.70
C CYS A 52 3.90 -2.48 -3.00
N MET A 53 3.65 -1.45 -2.21
CA MET A 53 4.33 -0.16 -2.33
C MET A 53 5.84 -0.28 -2.11
N MET A 54 6.28 -1.09 -1.16
CA MET A 54 7.71 -1.33 -0.90
C MET A 54 8.40 -2.22 -1.93
N ALA A 55 7.69 -2.76 -2.94
CA ALA A 55 8.21 -3.76 -3.87
C ALA A 55 8.82 -4.97 -3.15
N SER A 56 8.28 -5.32 -1.99
CA SER A 56 8.76 -6.40 -1.15
C SER A 56 8.35 -7.77 -1.70
N PRO A 57 9.08 -8.85 -1.37
CA PRO A 57 8.65 -10.21 -1.68
C PRO A 57 7.25 -10.50 -1.10
N LEU A 58 6.34 -11.04 -1.92
CA LEU A 58 4.98 -11.37 -1.51
C LEU A 58 4.89 -12.85 -1.10
N LEU A 59 5.45 -13.17 0.06
CA LEU A 59 5.47 -14.53 0.62
C LEU A 59 4.30 -14.73 1.58
N CYS A 60 3.38 -15.63 1.25
CA CYS A 60 2.23 -15.93 2.09
C CYS A 60 2.63 -16.68 3.36
N GLY A 61 2.28 -16.13 4.52
CA GLY A 61 2.49 -16.77 5.83
C GLY A 61 1.29 -17.61 6.33
N ASN A 62 0.17 -17.58 5.62
CA ASN A 62 -1.06 -18.30 5.97
C ASN A 62 -1.14 -19.68 5.31
N ASP A 63 -2.06 -20.54 5.77
CA ASP A 63 -2.37 -21.81 5.12
C ASP A 63 -3.16 -21.57 3.82
N VAL A 64 -2.46 -21.67 2.68
CA VAL A 64 -3.04 -21.43 1.35
C VAL A 64 -4.15 -22.41 0.96
N ARG A 65 -4.27 -23.56 1.67
CA ARG A 65 -5.28 -24.60 1.42
C ARG A 65 -6.66 -24.23 1.99
N SER A 66 -6.68 -23.33 2.95
CA SER A 66 -7.89 -23.00 3.74
C SER A 66 -8.21 -21.49 3.73
N MET A 67 -7.83 -20.78 2.65
CA MET A 67 -8.16 -19.36 2.49
C MET A 67 -9.65 -19.16 2.29
N ASN A 68 -10.20 -18.15 2.99
CA ASN A 68 -11.55 -17.66 2.71
C ASN A 68 -11.53 -16.62 1.58
N ASP A 69 -12.71 -16.28 1.05
CA ASP A 69 -12.85 -15.36 -0.07
C ASP A 69 -12.27 -13.97 0.24
N SER A 70 -12.40 -13.46 1.47
CA SER A 70 -11.87 -12.16 1.85
C SER A 70 -10.34 -12.12 1.85
N THR A 71 -9.70 -13.21 2.27
CA THR A 71 -8.23 -13.39 2.17
C THR A 71 -7.78 -13.43 0.72
N LEU A 72 -8.49 -14.21 -0.11
CA LEU A 72 -8.20 -14.32 -1.55
C LEU A 72 -8.35 -12.97 -2.25
N GLN A 73 -9.40 -12.18 -1.94
CA GLN A 73 -9.59 -10.85 -2.52
C GLN A 73 -8.40 -9.91 -2.23
N VAL A 74 -7.83 -9.97 -1.04
CA VAL A 74 -6.66 -9.16 -0.69
C VAL A 74 -5.43 -9.64 -1.44
N LEU A 75 -5.11 -10.93 -1.36
CA LEU A 75 -3.88 -11.48 -1.92
C LEU A 75 -3.86 -11.54 -3.45
N LEU A 76 -5.02 -11.51 -4.10
CA LEU A 76 -5.17 -11.54 -5.56
C LEU A 76 -5.53 -10.16 -6.15
N ASP A 77 -5.34 -9.08 -5.41
CA ASP A 77 -5.56 -7.73 -5.93
C ASP A 77 -4.54 -7.42 -7.04
N ARG A 78 -5.02 -7.46 -8.28
CA ARG A 78 -4.18 -7.33 -9.48
C ARG A 78 -3.54 -5.95 -9.61
N ASP A 79 -4.23 -4.90 -9.16
CA ASP A 79 -3.73 -3.54 -9.26
C ASP A 79 -2.58 -3.32 -8.27
N LEU A 80 -2.71 -3.82 -7.04
CA LEU A 80 -1.63 -3.80 -6.05
C LEU A 80 -0.45 -4.68 -6.47
N ILE A 81 -0.71 -5.87 -7.01
CA ILE A 81 0.34 -6.75 -7.54
C ILE A 81 1.08 -6.08 -8.69
N ALA A 82 0.37 -5.38 -9.61
CA ALA A 82 1.01 -4.65 -10.69
C ALA A 82 1.92 -3.52 -10.18
N ILE A 83 1.54 -2.83 -9.10
CA ILE A 83 2.39 -1.85 -8.43
C ILE A 83 3.63 -2.51 -7.83
N ASN A 84 3.48 -3.67 -7.17
CA ASN A 84 4.60 -4.42 -6.62
C ASN A 84 5.59 -4.86 -7.71
N GLN A 85 5.08 -5.38 -8.83
CA GLN A 85 5.83 -5.95 -9.94
C GLN A 85 6.23 -4.92 -11.01
N ASP A 86 6.07 -3.62 -10.74
CA ASP A 86 6.47 -2.58 -11.69
C ASP A 86 7.94 -2.70 -12.07
N VAL A 87 8.21 -2.72 -13.39
CA VAL A 87 9.54 -3.03 -13.95
C VAL A 87 10.62 -1.99 -13.61
N LEU A 88 10.24 -0.79 -13.12
CA LEU A 88 11.22 0.17 -12.59
C LEU A 88 11.92 -0.37 -11.34
N GLY A 89 11.28 -1.30 -10.61
CA GLY A 89 11.86 -1.96 -9.45
C GLY A 89 12.17 -1.03 -8.28
N LYS A 90 11.50 0.12 -8.18
CA LYS A 90 11.74 1.10 -7.12
C LYS A 90 10.81 0.86 -5.93
N GLN A 91 11.35 0.84 -4.73
CA GLN A 91 10.57 0.91 -3.50
C GLN A 91 9.90 2.28 -3.36
N ALA A 92 8.69 2.34 -2.79
CA ALA A 92 8.08 3.60 -2.40
C ALA A 92 8.87 4.28 -1.28
N GLU A 93 8.85 5.59 -1.29
CA GLU A 93 9.36 6.43 -0.21
C GLU A 93 8.19 6.96 0.64
N ARG A 94 8.41 7.02 1.95
CA ARG A 94 7.45 7.64 2.85
C ARG A 94 7.63 9.16 2.81
N SER A 95 6.82 9.81 1.97
CA SER A 95 6.85 11.27 1.76
C SER A 95 6.38 12.04 2.99
N ILE A 96 5.34 11.54 3.67
CA ILE A 96 4.83 12.14 4.91
C ILE A 96 4.74 11.08 6.00
N ARG A 97 5.22 11.44 7.18
CA ARG A 97 4.96 10.76 8.44
C ARG A 97 4.36 11.78 9.43
N ALA A 98 3.06 11.71 9.63
CA ALA A 98 2.36 12.47 10.67
C ALA A 98 2.08 11.56 11.89
N ASP A 99 1.52 12.13 12.96
CA ASP A 99 1.26 11.37 14.20
C ASP A 99 0.43 10.11 13.98
N HIS A 100 -0.54 10.17 13.06
CA HIS A 100 -1.51 9.09 12.88
C HIS A 100 -1.73 8.65 11.44
N TYR A 101 -1.01 9.23 10.46
CA TYR A 101 -1.10 8.80 9.07
C TYR A 101 0.25 8.91 8.36
N ASP A 102 0.41 8.13 7.31
CA ASP A 102 1.54 8.18 6.40
C ASP A 102 1.06 8.35 4.96
N ILE A 103 1.87 9.06 4.16
CA ILE A 103 1.74 9.06 2.70
C ILE A 103 3.01 8.46 2.12
N TRP A 104 2.84 7.44 1.28
CA TRP A 104 3.91 6.77 0.57
C TRP A 104 3.77 7.01 -0.93
N VAL A 105 4.89 7.23 -1.60
CA VAL A 105 4.95 7.54 -3.03
C VAL A 105 5.93 6.61 -3.72
N LYS A 106 5.46 5.90 -4.75
CA LYS A 106 6.24 4.99 -5.57
C LYS A 106 6.26 5.48 -7.01
N PRO A 107 7.43 5.77 -7.59
CA PRO A 107 7.52 6.03 -9.03
C PRO A 107 7.26 4.74 -9.80
N LEU A 108 6.55 4.84 -10.92
CA LEU A 108 6.26 3.73 -11.83
C LEU A 108 7.03 3.90 -13.14
N ALA A 109 7.28 2.79 -13.84
CA ALA A 109 8.06 2.77 -15.07
C ALA A 109 7.47 3.62 -16.19
N ASP A 110 6.15 3.78 -16.23
CA ASP A 110 5.45 4.62 -17.20
C ASP A 110 5.44 6.12 -16.85
N GLY A 111 6.14 6.52 -15.81
CA GLY A 111 6.27 7.90 -15.35
C GLY A 111 5.14 8.40 -14.45
N ARG A 112 4.12 7.58 -14.18
CA ARG A 112 3.11 7.87 -13.16
C ARG A 112 3.67 7.61 -11.76
N LYS A 113 2.92 8.00 -10.73
CA LYS A 113 3.22 7.71 -9.33
C LYS A 113 2.08 6.92 -8.72
N ALA A 114 2.39 5.83 -8.01
CA ALA A 114 1.45 5.24 -7.06
C ALA A 114 1.59 5.99 -5.73
N VAL A 115 0.46 6.41 -5.17
CA VAL A 115 0.38 7.16 -3.90
C VAL A 115 -0.52 6.40 -2.95
N ALA A 116 -0.01 6.01 -1.80
CA ALA A 116 -0.76 5.31 -0.76
C ALA A 116 -0.91 6.18 0.48
N CYS A 117 -2.15 6.35 0.94
CA CYS A 117 -2.50 7.04 2.17
C CYS A 117 -2.90 6.01 3.22
N PHE A 118 -2.17 5.97 4.32
CA PHE A 118 -2.41 5.04 5.44
C PHE A 118 -2.92 5.79 6.66
N ASN A 119 -4.08 5.43 7.16
CA ASN A 119 -4.53 5.81 8.50
C ASN A 119 -3.99 4.81 9.52
N ARG A 120 -3.15 5.26 10.45
CA ARG A 120 -2.58 4.42 11.53
C ARG A 120 -3.37 4.52 12.85
N ALA A 121 -4.46 5.29 12.86
CA ALA A 121 -5.31 5.46 14.03
C ALA A 121 -6.51 4.50 14.01
N ASP A 122 -7.07 4.31 15.18
CA ASP A 122 -8.34 3.62 15.43
C ASP A 122 -9.59 4.49 15.19
N THR A 123 -9.38 5.71 14.68
CA THR A 123 -10.43 6.69 14.35
C THR A 123 -10.37 7.08 12.87
N PRO A 124 -11.52 7.43 12.24
CA PRO A 124 -11.55 7.90 10.86
C PRO A 124 -10.73 9.18 10.68
N ARG A 125 -10.17 9.36 9.48
CA ARG A 125 -9.39 10.55 9.09
C ARG A 125 -9.63 10.93 7.67
N THR A 126 -9.51 12.24 7.40
CA THR A 126 -9.43 12.79 6.05
C THR A 126 -8.02 13.33 5.81
N ILE A 127 -7.40 12.92 4.73
CA ILE A 127 -6.06 13.35 4.28
C ILE A 127 -6.24 14.15 2.99
N GLU A 128 -5.61 15.31 2.89
CA GLU A 128 -5.58 16.06 1.66
C GLU A 128 -4.35 15.70 0.82
N LEU A 129 -4.58 15.20 -0.40
CA LEU A 129 -3.53 14.98 -1.40
C LEU A 129 -3.49 16.14 -2.40
N ASN A 130 -2.36 16.79 -2.50
CA ASN A 130 -2.09 17.85 -3.47
C ASN A 130 -0.57 17.96 -3.71
N SER A 131 -0.16 18.89 -4.57
CA SER A 131 1.27 19.15 -4.86
C SER A 131 2.07 19.73 -3.69
N LYS A 132 1.42 20.17 -2.61
CA LYS A 132 2.10 20.64 -1.38
C LYS A 132 2.36 19.47 -0.42
N THR A 133 1.47 18.47 -0.42
CA THR A 133 1.61 17.27 0.43
C THR A 133 2.53 16.21 -0.21
N VAL A 134 2.61 16.18 -1.53
CA VAL A 134 3.51 15.29 -2.27
C VAL A 134 4.18 16.08 -3.37
N GLU A 135 5.50 16.19 -3.30
CA GLU A 135 6.31 16.91 -4.29
C GLU A 135 6.13 16.30 -5.69
N ASP A 136 6.01 17.15 -6.70
CA ASP A 136 5.82 16.77 -8.10
C ASP A 136 4.62 15.83 -8.34
N LEU A 137 3.57 15.91 -7.52
CA LEU A 137 2.34 15.17 -7.73
C LEU A 137 1.51 15.80 -8.84
N SER A 138 1.29 15.06 -9.92
CA SER A 138 0.35 15.44 -10.97
C SER A 138 -1.01 14.80 -10.69
N LEU A 139 -2.03 15.64 -10.55
CA LEU A 139 -3.43 15.23 -10.38
C LEU A 139 -4.25 15.35 -11.68
N GLU A 140 -3.60 15.51 -12.85
CA GLU A 140 -4.30 15.59 -14.14
C GLU A 140 -5.13 14.34 -14.47
N GLN A 141 -4.64 13.18 -14.07
CA GLN A 141 -5.35 11.91 -14.11
C GLN A 141 -5.08 11.18 -12.81
N VAL A 142 -6.12 10.75 -12.14
CA VAL A 142 -6.05 10.00 -10.90
C VAL A 142 -6.96 8.80 -10.99
N TYR A 143 -6.39 7.62 -10.85
CA TYR A 143 -7.12 6.37 -10.77
C TYR A 143 -7.09 5.86 -9.33
N SER A 144 -8.26 5.67 -8.74
CA SER A 144 -8.41 5.07 -7.40
C SER A 144 -8.48 3.55 -7.53
N LEU A 145 -7.62 2.84 -6.80
CA LEU A 145 -7.65 1.38 -6.75
C LEU A 145 -8.87 0.87 -5.97
N ASP A 146 -9.31 1.62 -4.97
CA ASP A 146 -10.45 1.24 -4.11
C ASP A 146 -11.77 1.25 -4.87
N SER A 147 -12.06 2.35 -5.57
CA SER A 147 -13.28 2.49 -6.40
C SER A 147 -13.13 1.88 -7.80
N ARG A 148 -11.90 1.54 -8.23
CA ARG A 148 -11.53 1.11 -9.58
C ARG A 148 -12.02 2.06 -10.66
N SER A 149 -11.91 3.35 -10.40
CA SER A 149 -12.40 4.42 -11.26
C SER A 149 -11.47 5.63 -11.28
N MET A 150 -11.66 6.47 -12.31
CA MET A 150 -11.00 7.77 -12.39
C MET A 150 -11.65 8.73 -11.40
N GLU A 151 -10.83 9.37 -10.58
CA GLU A 151 -11.26 10.42 -9.67
C GLU A 151 -11.21 11.79 -10.34
N ASN A 152 -12.18 12.63 -10.03
CA ASN A 152 -12.19 14.02 -10.49
C ASN A 152 -11.39 14.89 -9.53
N ALA A 153 -10.12 15.09 -9.82
CA ALA A 153 -9.21 15.88 -9.04
C ALA A 153 -8.83 17.16 -9.78
N ALA A 154 -9.33 18.31 -9.34
CA ALA A 154 -8.92 19.60 -9.93
C ALA A 154 -7.51 19.97 -9.48
N ASN A 155 -7.29 20.16 -8.16
CA ASN A 155 -5.99 20.52 -7.57
C ASN A 155 -5.67 19.74 -6.29
N ASN A 156 -6.66 19.03 -5.74
CA ASN A 156 -6.53 18.22 -4.53
C ASN A 156 -7.53 17.08 -4.53
N ILE A 157 -7.25 16.07 -3.71
CA ILE A 157 -8.15 14.96 -3.40
C ILE A 157 -8.28 14.90 -1.89
N MET A 158 -9.52 14.88 -1.40
CA MET A 158 -9.81 14.58 0.00
C MET A 158 -9.99 13.08 0.15
N VAL A 159 -9.05 12.45 0.84
CA VAL A 159 -9.02 11.00 1.05
C VAL A 159 -9.59 10.68 2.41
N ASP A 160 -10.84 10.22 2.44
CA ASP A 160 -11.48 9.75 3.66
C ASP A 160 -11.07 8.31 3.94
N LEU A 161 -10.53 8.06 5.12
CA LEU A 161 -10.02 6.77 5.56
C LEU A 161 -10.71 6.32 6.84
N ALA A 162 -11.25 5.12 6.83
CA ALA A 162 -11.69 4.43 8.04
C ALA A 162 -10.50 4.12 8.96
N PRO A 163 -10.74 3.69 10.22
CA PRO A 163 -9.66 3.22 11.09
C PRO A 163 -8.79 2.16 10.41
N TYR A 164 -7.47 2.36 10.48
CA TYR A 164 -6.43 1.47 9.92
C TYR A 164 -6.53 1.22 8.41
N GLN A 165 -7.33 1.98 7.68
CA GLN A 165 -7.51 1.85 6.23
C GLN A 165 -6.34 2.45 5.45
N CYS A 166 -6.04 1.81 4.32
CA CYS A 166 -5.20 2.36 3.26
C CYS A 166 -6.04 2.56 2.00
N LYS A 167 -5.82 3.68 1.29
CA LYS A 167 -6.27 3.88 -0.08
C LYS A 167 -5.09 4.19 -0.98
N VAL A 168 -5.09 3.60 -2.18
CA VAL A 168 -4.01 3.73 -3.16
C VAL A 168 -4.54 4.35 -4.44
N TYR A 169 -3.78 5.30 -4.97
CA TYR A 169 -4.07 6.04 -6.20
C TYR A 169 -2.91 5.93 -7.17
N ILE A 170 -3.21 5.87 -8.46
CA ILE A 170 -2.22 6.05 -9.53
C ILE A 170 -2.43 7.44 -10.13
N CYS A 171 -1.43 8.31 -9.98
CA CYS A 171 -1.49 9.72 -10.31
C CYS A 171 -0.57 10.05 -11.49
N GLY A 172 -1.06 10.93 -12.38
CA GLY A 172 -0.34 11.41 -13.56
C GLY A 172 -0.72 10.70 -14.85
N LYS A 173 -0.24 11.23 -15.97
CA LYS A 173 -0.39 10.62 -17.29
C LYS A 173 0.78 9.71 -17.60
N PRO A 174 0.56 8.55 -18.23
CA PRO A 174 1.67 7.72 -18.68
C PRO A 174 2.49 8.47 -19.73
N LYS A 175 3.81 8.37 -19.62
CA LYS A 175 4.73 8.86 -20.65
C LYS A 175 4.65 7.90 -21.85
N LYS A 176 4.62 8.48 -23.05
CA LYS A 176 4.65 7.72 -24.30
C LYS A 176 6.03 7.09 -24.53
#